data_833be816341e55a2c55ed40b1353f4ec
#
_entry.id   833be816341e55a2c55ed40b1353f4ec
#
_cell.length_a   1.000
_cell.length_b   1.000
_cell.length_c   1.000
_cell.angle_alpha   90.00
_cell.angle_beta   90.00
_cell.angle_gamma   90.00
#
_symmetry.space_group_name_H-M   'P 1'
#
loop_
_entity.id
_entity.type
_entity.pdbx_description
1 polymer ?
#
loop_
_entity_poly.entity_id
_entity_poly.type
_entity_poly.pdbx_seq_one_letter_code
_entity_poly.pdbx_strand_id
1 'polypeptide(L)'
;QNYPKNQLPNFYKLMDNKVLKSLADEFSNIHLKSFSQQNLRFSSRFIFSLLINPQISYIYKKNKGFCIFSINKEDAEIITMAVVPKYQNHGIGFLILNELDEVLLKSNCKKVFLEVASNNLIALHLYKKVGFQNFGIRKNYYKILKDKKVDAILMKKVVNLQK
;
A
#
# COMPACT_ATOMS: atom_id res chain seq x y z
N GLN A 1 -11.21 15.33 18.76
CA GLN A 1 -12.32 14.36 18.81
C GLN A 1 -11.74 13.00 19.17
N ASN A 2 -12.13 12.49 20.34
CA ASN A 2 -11.66 11.21 20.88
C ASN A 2 -12.17 10.06 20.02
N TYR A 3 -11.29 9.39 19.29
CA TYR A 3 -11.58 8.09 18.70
C TYR A 3 -11.44 7.00 19.77
N PRO A 4 -12.41 6.10 19.93
CA PRO A 4 -12.37 5.04 20.93
C PRO A 4 -11.22 4.08 20.67
N LYS A 5 -10.48 3.74 21.73
CA LYS A 5 -9.21 3.01 21.77
C LYS A 5 -9.21 1.56 21.22
N ASN A 6 -10.31 1.05 20.67
CA ASN A 6 -10.44 -0.35 20.21
C ASN A 6 -11.15 -0.51 18.86
N GLN A 7 -11.21 0.54 18.06
CA GLN A 7 -11.83 0.49 16.73
C GLN A 7 -10.88 1.04 15.69
N LEU A 8 -9.92 0.22 15.28
CA LEU A 8 -9.45 0.32 13.92
C LEU A 8 -10.59 -0.06 12.99
N PRO A 9 -10.62 0.58 11.86
CA PRO A 9 -11.86 1.11 11.36
C PRO A 9 -12.74 0.01 10.80
N ASN A 10 -13.62 -0.53 11.60
CA ASN A 10 -14.91 -1.04 11.13
C ASN A 10 -15.73 0.04 10.38
N PHE A 11 -15.14 1.19 10.10
CA PHE A 11 -15.76 2.22 9.28
C PHE A 11 -16.12 1.71 7.89
N TYR A 12 -15.34 0.76 7.37
CA TYR A 12 -15.60 0.14 6.07
C TYR A 12 -16.63 -1.00 6.13
N LYS A 13 -16.90 -1.54 7.29
CA LYS A 13 -17.92 -2.59 7.48
C LYS A 13 -19.36 -2.12 7.25
N LEU A 14 -19.55 -0.79 7.19
CA LEU A 14 -20.83 -0.14 6.91
C LEU A 14 -20.92 0.43 5.48
N MET A 15 -19.85 0.31 4.68
CA MET A 15 -19.91 0.78 3.29
C MET A 15 -20.68 -0.21 2.44
N ASP A 16 -21.65 0.31 1.70
CA ASP A 16 -22.40 -0.45 0.70
C ASP A 16 -21.44 -1.07 -0.31
N ASN A 17 -21.66 -2.33 -0.68
CA ASN A 17 -20.89 -3.04 -1.71
C ASN A 17 -20.79 -2.26 -3.02
N LYS A 18 -21.79 -1.44 -3.36
CA LYS A 18 -21.77 -0.55 -4.53
C LYS A 18 -20.69 0.52 -4.41
N VAL A 19 -20.52 1.09 -3.21
CA VAL A 19 -19.48 2.10 -2.94
C VAL A 19 -18.09 1.45 -2.99
N LEU A 20 -17.91 0.28 -2.37
CA LEU A 20 -16.65 -0.47 -2.40
C LEU A 20 -16.28 -0.89 -3.83
N LYS A 21 -17.27 -1.26 -4.65
CA LYS A 21 -17.03 -1.61 -6.06
C LYS A 21 -16.56 -0.39 -6.86
N SER A 22 -17.22 0.77 -6.69
CA SER A 22 -16.80 2.02 -7.33
C SER A 22 -15.37 2.42 -6.92
N LEU A 23 -15.03 2.25 -5.64
CA LEU A 23 -13.67 2.53 -5.13
C LEU A 23 -12.64 1.55 -5.72
N ALA A 24 -12.99 0.27 -5.85
CA ALA A 24 -12.13 -0.73 -6.46
C ALA A 24 -11.86 -0.43 -7.95
N ASP A 25 -12.86 0.06 -8.68
CA ASP A 25 -12.71 0.50 -10.07
C ASP A 25 -11.75 1.69 -10.16
N GLU A 26 -11.86 2.65 -9.24
CA GLU A 26 -10.98 3.81 -9.19
C GLU A 26 -9.54 3.42 -8.84
N PHE A 27 -9.34 2.57 -7.83
CA PHE A 27 -8.01 2.07 -7.46
C PHE A 27 -7.38 1.26 -8.57
N SER A 28 -8.15 0.41 -9.25
CA SER A 28 -7.68 -0.34 -10.43
C SER A 28 -7.22 0.60 -11.53
N ASN A 29 -7.95 1.68 -11.80
CA ASN A 29 -7.59 2.68 -12.80
C ASN A 29 -6.30 3.44 -12.43
N ILE A 30 -6.15 3.84 -11.16
CA ILE A 30 -4.90 4.44 -10.65
C ILE A 30 -3.74 3.46 -10.80
N HIS A 31 -3.94 2.20 -10.40
CA HIS A 31 -2.94 1.15 -10.48
C HIS A 31 -2.50 0.90 -11.92
N LEU A 32 -3.46 0.83 -12.86
CA LEU A 32 -3.22 0.66 -14.28
C LEU A 32 -2.33 1.78 -14.87
N LYS A 33 -2.58 3.02 -14.47
CA LYS A 33 -1.81 4.20 -14.91
C LYS A 33 -0.40 4.23 -14.30
N SER A 34 -0.23 3.67 -13.10
CA SER A 34 1.02 3.74 -12.33
C SER A 34 1.99 2.61 -12.67
N PHE A 35 1.48 1.46 -13.11
CA PHE A 35 2.28 0.30 -13.47
C PHE A 35 2.23 0.05 -14.97
N SER A 36 3.35 0.27 -15.66
CA SER A 36 3.48 0.07 -17.11
C SER A 36 3.33 -1.39 -17.54
N GLN A 37 3.64 -2.33 -16.63
CA GLN A 37 3.67 -3.76 -16.91
C GLN A 37 2.36 -4.45 -16.52
N GLN A 38 1.76 -5.17 -17.46
CA GLN A 38 0.46 -5.83 -17.27
C GLN A 38 0.44 -6.83 -16.10
N ASN A 39 1.53 -7.57 -15.90
CA ASN A 39 1.62 -8.62 -14.87
C ASN A 39 1.65 -8.09 -13.43
N LEU A 40 1.87 -6.79 -13.24
CA LEU A 40 1.87 -6.15 -11.93
C LEU A 40 0.57 -5.38 -11.65
N ARG A 41 -0.39 -5.44 -12.57
CA ARG A 41 -1.63 -4.67 -12.48
C ARG A 41 -2.70 -5.43 -11.72
N PHE A 42 -3.31 -4.77 -10.76
CA PHE A 42 -4.43 -5.32 -10.01
C PHE A 42 -5.75 -4.96 -10.71
N SER A 43 -6.55 -5.98 -11.02
CA SER A 43 -7.88 -5.79 -11.57
C SER A 43 -8.84 -5.22 -10.52
N SER A 44 -9.90 -4.54 -10.96
CA SER A 44 -10.96 -4.06 -10.07
C SER A 44 -11.57 -5.20 -9.24
N ARG A 45 -11.79 -6.37 -9.83
CA ARG A 45 -12.29 -7.56 -9.11
C ARG A 45 -11.35 -7.99 -7.99
N PHE A 46 -10.05 -7.99 -8.23
CA PHE A 46 -9.07 -8.35 -7.22
C PHE A 46 -9.02 -7.30 -6.11
N ILE A 47 -8.99 -6.01 -6.46
CA ILE A 47 -9.01 -4.92 -5.47
C ILE A 47 -10.30 -4.98 -4.64
N PHE A 48 -11.45 -5.21 -5.27
CA PHE A 48 -12.71 -5.39 -4.56
C PHE A 48 -12.64 -6.53 -3.54
N SER A 49 -12.05 -7.68 -3.92
CA SER A 49 -11.86 -8.81 -2.98
C SER A 49 -10.97 -8.46 -1.79
N LEU A 50 -10.01 -7.56 -1.95
CA LEU A 50 -9.23 -7.02 -0.85
C LEU A 50 -10.09 -6.12 0.06
N LEU A 51 -10.81 -5.16 -0.55
CA LEU A 51 -11.56 -4.14 0.20
C LEU A 51 -12.72 -4.71 1.04
N ILE A 52 -13.30 -5.85 0.66
CA ILE A 52 -14.32 -6.54 1.47
C ILE A 52 -13.73 -7.34 2.64
N ASN A 53 -12.41 -7.55 2.69
CA ASN A 53 -11.75 -8.26 3.77
C ASN A 53 -11.62 -7.34 4.99
N PRO A 54 -12.13 -7.73 6.17
CA PRO A 54 -12.11 -6.88 7.37
C PRO A 54 -10.70 -6.61 7.94
N GLN A 55 -9.69 -7.38 7.54
CA GLN A 55 -8.29 -7.16 7.93
C GLN A 55 -7.55 -6.17 7.02
N ILE A 56 -8.18 -5.77 5.91
CA ILE A 56 -7.61 -4.85 4.95
C ILE A 56 -8.11 -3.44 5.22
N SER A 57 -7.20 -2.50 5.14
CA SER A 57 -7.45 -1.07 5.22
C SER A 57 -6.80 -0.34 4.05
N TYR A 58 -7.16 0.90 3.84
CA TYR A 58 -6.55 1.70 2.79
C TYR A 58 -6.41 3.17 3.18
N ILE A 59 -5.48 3.85 2.54
CA ILE A 59 -5.34 5.30 2.52
C ILE A 59 -5.55 5.76 1.09
N TYR A 60 -6.33 6.82 0.91
CA TYR A 60 -6.70 7.28 -0.40
C TYR A 60 -6.57 8.81 -0.53
N LYS A 61 -5.82 9.24 -1.52
CA LYS A 61 -5.75 10.63 -1.98
C LYS A 61 -6.48 10.72 -3.31
N LYS A 62 -7.72 11.25 -3.25
CA LYS A 62 -8.67 11.24 -4.37
C LYS A 62 -8.02 11.60 -5.70
N ASN A 63 -8.17 10.73 -6.71
CA ASN A 63 -7.61 10.86 -8.06
C ASN A 63 -6.07 10.96 -8.15
N LYS A 64 -5.33 10.80 -7.04
CA LYS A 64 -3.87 10.99 -7.00
C LYS A 64 -3.11 9.72 -6.65
N GLY A 65 -3.60 8.95 -5.69
CA GLY A 65 -2.91 7.74 -5.25
C GLY A 65 -3.60 7.07 -4.07
N PHE A 66 -3.20 5.84 -3.80
CA PHE A 66 -3.70 5.06 -2.68
C PHE A 66 -2.64 4.09 -2.15
N CYS A 67 -2.88 3.57 -0.95
CA CYS A 67 -2.16 2.46 -0.33
C CYS A 67 -3.17 1.49 0.25
N ILE A 68 -3.08 0.21 -0.09
CA ILE A 68 -3.84 -0.89 0.53
C ILE A 68 -2.89 -1.66 1.43
N PHE A 69 -3.29 -1.91 2.66
CA PHE A 69 -2.47 -2.61 3.64
C PHE A 69 -3.34 -3.49 4.55
N SER A 70 -2.71 -4.52 5.11
CA SER A 70 -3.30 -5.35 6.14
C SER A 70 -2.72 -5.02 7.50
N ILE A 71 -3.51 -5.26 8.57
CA ILE A 71 -3.03 -5.24 9.94
C ILE A 71 -3.36 -6.59 10.57
N ASN A 72 -2.34 -7.24 11.10
CA ASN A 72 -2.46 -8.51 11.81
C ASN A 72 -1.71 -8.40 13.14
N LYS A 73 -2.48 -8.23 14.24
CA LYS A 73 -1.93 -8.00 15.59
C LYS A 73 -0.99 -6.78 15.61
N GLU A 74 0.29 -7.01 15.86
CA GLU A 74 1.30 -5.96 15.99
C GLU A 74 2.07 -5.67 14.68
N ASP A 75 1.77 -6.41 13.62
CA ASP A 75 2.43 -6.29 12.31
C ASP A 75 1.45 -5.82 11.23
N ALA A 76 1.95 -5.04 10.31
CA ALA A 76 1.22 -4.60 9.13
C ALA A 76 1.99 -4.95 7.86
N GLU A 77 1.29 -5.05 6.73
CA GLU A 77 1.89 -5.26 5.42
C GLU A 77 1.25 -4.34 4.38
N ILE A 78 2.08 -3.60 3.66
CA ILE A 78 1.63 -2.88 2.47
C ILE A 78 1.48 -3.88 1.33
N ILE A 79 0.23 -4.09 0.90
CA ILE A 79 -0.11 -5.00 -0.20
C ILE A 79 0.18 -4.34 -1.54
N THR A 80 -0.21 -3.08 -1.67
CA THR A 80 0.08 -2.27 -2.86
C THR A 80 -0.04 -0.78 -2.55
N MET A 81 0.75 0.00 -3.25
CA MET A 81 0.68 1.46 -3.25
C MET A 81 0.89 1.98 -4.67
N ALA A 82 0.06 2.91 -5.08
CA ALA A 82 0.14 3.52 -6.41
C ALA A 82 -0.10 5.03 -6.34
N VAL A 83 0.71 5.78 -7.09
CA VAL A 83 0.54 7.23 -7.31
C VAL A 83 0.52 7.47 -8.81
N VAL A 84 -0.53 8.14 -9.29
CA VAL A 84 -0.68 8.49 -10.70
C VAL A 84 0.55 9.25 -11.20
N PRO A 85 1.13 8.90 -12.37
CA PRO A 85 2.41 9.44 -12.84
C PRO A 85 2.54 10.96 -12.76
N LYS A 86 1.51 11.70 -13.14
CA LYS A 86 1.51 13.18 -13.09
C LYS A 86 1.61 13.77 -11.67
N TYR A 87 1.38 12.96 -10.64
CA TYR A 87 1.48 13.36 -9.23
C TYR A 87 2.67 12.72 -8.51
N GLN A 88 3.47 11.90 -9.21
CA GLN A 88 4.74 11.41 -8.67
C GLN A 88 5.72 12.56 -8.50
N ASN A 89 6.67 12.41 -7.58
CA ASN A 89 7.64 13.45 -7.19
C ASN A 89 7.03 14.77 -6.65
N HIS A 90 5.72 14.79 -6.37
CA HIS A 90 5.01 15.93 -5.75
C HIS A 90 4.64 15.65 -4.27
N GLY A 91 5.31 14.71 -3.63
CA GLY A 91 5.12 14.41 -2.21
C GLY A 91 3.90 13.53 -1.88
N ILE A 92 3.07 13.14 -2.86
CA ILE A 92 1.85 12.36 -2.60
C ILE A 92 2.16 11.00 -1.94
N GLY A 93 3.19 10.28 -2.42
CA GLY A 93 3.62 9.02 -1.82
C GLY A 93 4.08 9.20 -0.37
N PHE A 94 4.80 10.28 -0.09
CA PHE A 94 5.24 10.63 1.26
C PHE A 94 4.04 10.92 2.19
N LEU A 95 3.05 11.69 1.72
CA LEU A 95 1.83 11.98 2.49
C LEU A 95 1.03 10.70 2.81
N ILE A 96 0.92 9.78 1.84
CA ILE A 96 0.24 8.49 2.04
C ILE A 96 0.95 7.67 3.13
N LEU A 97 2.28 7.59 3.09
CA LEU A 97 3.07 6.80 4.04
C LEU A 97 3.09 7.43 5.44
N ASN A 98 3.07 8.75 5.56
CA ASN A 98 2.94 9.42 6.86
C ASN A 98 1.57 9.16 7.49
N GLU A 99 0.49 9.22 6.71
CA GLU A 99 -0.85 8.87 7.19
C GLU A 99 -0.95 7.40 7.58
N LEU A 100 -0.26 6.50 6.85
CA LEU A 100 -0.13 5.10 7.23
C LEU A 100 0.55 4.95 8.59
N ASP A 101 1.65 5.66 8.84
CA ASP A 101 2.33 5.63 10.15
C ASP A 101 1.40 6.03 11.29
N GLU A 102 0.59 7.08 11.11
CA GLU A 102 -0.39 7.52 12.11
C GLU A 102 -1.46 6.43 12.39
N VAL A 103 -1.94 5.78 11.33
CA VAL A 103 -2.91 4.67 11.45
C VAL A 103 -2.28 3.50 12.19
N LEU A 104 -1.06 3.12 11.84
CA LEU A 104 -0.36 1.99 12.45
C LEU A 104 -0.03 2.25 13.92
N LEU A 105 0.35 3.47 14.28
CA LEU A 105 0.56 3.87 15.67
C LEU A 105 -0.72 3.77 16.51
N LYS A 106 -1.83 4.30 16.00
CA LYS A 106 -3.14 4.19 16.64
C LYS A 106 -3.61 2.75 16.81
N SER A 107 -3.08 1.85 15.97
CA SER A 107 -3.37 0.41 15.97
C SER A 107 -2.46 -0.41 16.86
N ASN A 108 -1.50 0.23 17.53
CA ASN A 108 -0.45 -0.45 18.29
C ASN A 108 0.41 -1.40 17.42
N CYS A 109 0.49 -1.16 16.12
CA CYS A 109 1.41 -1.89 15.25
C CYS A 109 2.86 -1.53 15.59
N LYS A 110 3.73 -2.53 15.61
CA LYS A 110 5.15 -2.37 15.90
C LYS A 110 6.01 -2.35 14.64
N LYS A 111 5.57 -3.05 13.60
CA LYS A 111 6.33 -3.18 12.35
C LYS A 111 5.41 -3.13 11.15
N VAL A 112 5.94 -2.61 10.06
CA VAL A 112 5.30 -2.68 8.75
C VAL A 112 6.27 -3.23 7.72
N PHE A 113 5.76 -4.10 6.87
CA PHE A 113 6.50 -4.82 5.83
C PHE A 113 5.99 -4.45 4.44
N LEU A 114 6.84 -4.59 3.45
CA LEU A 114 6.47 -4.51 2.04
C LEU A 114 7.43 -5.30 1.16
N GLU A 115 6.99 -5.61 -0.05
CA GLU A 115 7.82 -6.13 -1.14
C GLU A 115 7.80 -5.13 -2.30
N VAL A 116 8.95 -4.87 -2.89
CA VAL A 116 9.09 -3.95 -4.02
C VAL A 116 10.03 -4.50 -5.07
N ALA A 117 9.71 -4.33 -6.34
CA ALA A 117 10.58 -4.77 -7.43
C ALA A 117 11.94 -4.04 -7.37
N SER A 118 13.04 -4.78 -7.52
CA SER A 118 14.40 -4.25 -7.40
C SER A 118 14.74 -3.17 -8.44
N ASN A 119 14.01 -3.11 -9.54
CA ASN A 119 14.12 -2.08 -10.57
C ASN A 119 13.19 -0.87 -10.36
N ASN A 120 12.33 -0.88 -9.34
CA ASN A 120 11.48 0.27 -9.01
C ASN A 120 12.24 1.26 -8.10
N LEU A 121 13.22 1.97 -8.69
CA LEU A 121 14.11 2.86 -7.96
C LEU A 121 13.39 4.01 -7.27
N ILE A 122 12.30 4.50 -7.86
CA ILE A 122 11.49 5.59 -7.28
C ILE A 122 10.84 5.13 -5.98
N ALA A 123 10.20 3.96 -5.98
CA ALA A 123 9.58 3.42 -4.78
C ALA A 123 10.61 3.06 -3.71
N LEU A 124 11.73 2.44 -4.10
CA LEU A 124 12.84 2.11 -3.19
C LEU A 124 13.39 3.36 -2.49
N HIS A 125 13.59 4.44 -3.25
CA HIS A 125 14.04 5.71 -2.69
C HIS A 125 13.02 6.28 -1.69
N LEU A 126 11.74 6.29 -2.05
CA LEU A 126 10.67 6.78 -1.19
C LEU A 126 10.60 5.96 0.12
N TYR A 127 10.59 4.64 0.04
CA TYR A 127 10.51 3.78 1.23
C TYR A 127 11.72 3.96 2.16
N LYS A 128 12.93 4.03 1.61
CA LYS A 128 14.13 4.34 2.40
C LYS A 128 14.03 5.70 3.09
N LYS A 129 13.56 6.73 2.38
CA LYS A 129 13.39 8.09 2.92
C LYS A 129 12.43 8.12 4.12
N VAL A 130 11.40 7.28 4.15
CA VAL A 130 10.45 7.20 5.28
C VAL A 130 10.83 6.15 6.32
N GLY A 131 12.05 5.59 6.26
CA GLY A 131 12.62 4.74 7.30
C GLY A 131 12.51 3.24 7.09
N PHE A 132 12.07 2.77 5.91
CA PHE A 132 12.14 1.34 5.60
C PHE A 132 13.58 0.89 5.33
N GLN A 133 13.91 -0.30 5.79
CA GLN A 133 15.22 -0.95 5.62
C GLN A 133 15.04 -2.29 4.91
N ASN A 134 16.00 -2.63 4.05
CA ASN A 134 16.04 -3.93 3.42
C ASN A 134 16.34 -5.01 4.47
N PHE A 135 15.65 -6.14 4.41
CA PHE A 135 15.93 -7.28 5.26
C PHE A 135 16.00 -8.62 4.50
N GLY A 136 15.71 -8.63 3.21
CA GLY A 136 15.78 -9.83 2.39
C GLY A 136 15.55 -9.55 0.90
N ILE A 137 15.73 -10.58 0.10
CA ILE A 137 15.53 -10.55 -1.35
C ILE A 137 14.89 -11.87 -1.76
N ARG A 138 13.83 -11.78 -2.59
CA ARG A 138 13.28 -12.93 -3.32
C ARG A 138 13.76 -12.89 -4.76
N LYS A 139 14.63 -13.82 -5.12
CA LYS A 139 15.20 -13.90 -6.46
C LYS A 139 14.16 -14.26 -7.51
N ASN A 140 14.20 -13.55 -8.66
CA ASN A 140 13.37 -13.83 -9.83
C ASN A 140 11.85 -13.85 -9.54
N TYR A 141 11.38 -13.02 -8.62
CA TYR A 141 10.01 -13.05 -8.11
C TYR A 141 9.01 -12.45 -9.08
N TYR A 142 9.28 -11.25 -9.60
CA TYR A 142 8.37 -10.58 -10.54
C TYR A 142 8.71 -10.96 -11.98
N LYS A 143 7.71 -11.49 -12.70
CA LYS A 143 7.80 -11.66 -14.17
C LYS A 143 7.48 -10.34 -14.85
N ILE A 144 8.42 -9.78 -15.57
CA ILE A 144 8.26 -8.51 -16.29
C ILE A 144 7.83 -8.74 -17.74
N LEU A 145 8.51 -9.62 -18.45
CA LEU A 145 8.26 -10.05 -19.84
C LEU A 145 8.42 -11.57 -19.89
N LYS A 146 8.12 -12.18 -21.08
CA LYS A 146 8.08 -13.63 -21.28
C LYS A 146 9.25 -14.38 -20.59
N ASP A 147 10.47 -13.81 -20.60
CA ASP A 147 11.67 -14.45 -20.05
C ASP A 147 12.46 -13.55 -19.08
N LYS A 148 11.94 -12.36 -18.77
CA LYS A 148 12.62 -11.42 -17.87
C LYS A 148 11.95 -11.39 -16.50
N LYS A 149 12.70 -11.78 -15.48
CA LYS A 149 12.28 -11.71 -14.09
C LYS A 149 13.10 -10.65 -13.33
N VAL A 150 12.51 -10.11 -12.28
CA VAL A 150 13.16 -9.14 -11.39
C VAL A 150 13.00 -9.63 -9.96
N ASP A 151 14.01 -9.37 -9.15
CA ASP A 151 13.98 -9.68 -7.73
C ASP A 151 12.97 -8.79 -7.00
N ALA A 152 12.36 -9.31 -5.93
CA ALA A 152 11.67 -8.50 -4.94
C ALA A 152 12.63 -8.16 -3.80
N ILE A 153 12.70 -6.90 -3.44
CA ILE A 153 13.35 -6.42 -2.22
C ILE A 153 12.32 -6.45 -1.10
N LEU A 154 12.64 -7.17 -0.04
CA LEU A 154 11.83 -7.23 1.17
C LEU A 154 12.26 -6.10 2.08
N MET A 155 11.32 -5.22 2.44
CA MET A 155 11.61 -4.08 3.30
C MET A 155 10.73 -4.09 4.55
N LYS A 156 11.27 -3.61 5.66
CA LYS A 156 10.55 -3.42 6.93
C LYS A 156 10.87 -2.08 7.55
N LYS A 157 9.92 -1.59 8.34
CA LYS A 157 10.07 -0.39 9.17
C LYS A 157 9.53 -0.66 10.56
N VAL A 158 10.20 -0.18 11.59
CA VAL A 158 9.66 -0.11 12.95
C VAL A 158 8.76 1.12 13.04
N VAL A 159 7.54 0.92 13.50
CA VAL A 159 6.55 1.99 13.66
C VAL A 159 6.83 2.70 14.98
N ASN A 160 7.38 3.90 14.91
CA ASN A 160 7.68 4.75 16.06
C ASN A 160 7.01 6.11 15.88
N LEU A 161 6.65 6.75 16.99
CA LEU A 161 6.38 8.19 16.98
C LEU A 161 7.67 8.87 16.51
N GLN A 162 7.68 9.40 15.29
CA GLN A 162 8.74 10.33 14.91
C GLN A 162 8.57 11.56 15.79
N LYS A 163 9.58 11.79 16.65
CA LYS A 163 9.70 13.00 17.44
C LYS A 163 9.93 14.22 16.56
#